data_7b9666593e5fb3fe3519120351ee7ad3
#
_entry.id   7b9666593e5fb3fe3519120351ee7ad3
#
_cell.length_a   1.000
_cell.length_b   1.000
_cell.length_c   1.000
_cell.angle_alpha   90.00
_cell.angle_beta   90.00
_cell.angle_gamma   90.00
#
_symmetry.space_group_name_H-M   'P 1'
#
loop_
_entity.id
_entity.type
_entity.pdbx_description
1 polymer ?
#
loop_
_entity_poly.entity_id
_entity_poly.type
_entity_poly.pdbx_seq_one_letter_code
_entity_poly.pdbx_strand_id
1 'polypeptide(L)'
;LLEKTGTTNLIVMKGRQSAAEVKQQFGQYLEKVIYMPVVSINEPESEQAIYDFLNDLKPVAFELGWSNPESPVPAKLEKALKGRALIWYNTLWDWLCAGHNDDKAVEDPDGTWGYMIDTLGARILQTDRPQLMIEYLRSRNLHE
;
A
#
# COMPACT_ATOMS: atom_id res chain seq x y z
N LEU A 1 9.31 25.93 -0.37
CA LEU A 1 8.08 26.29 -1.09
C LEU A 1 6.84 25.83 -0.32
N LEU A 2 6.74 24.55 0.05
CA LEU A 2 5.59 23.94 0.74
C LEU A 2 5.26 24.61 2.09
N GLU A 3 6.26 24.97 2.88
CA GLU A 3 6.06 25.69 4.14
C GLU A 3 5.46 27.09 3.90
N LYS A 4 5.83 27.75 2.79
CA LYS A 4 5.29 29.08 2.43
C LYS A 4 3.82 29.04 2.01
N THR A 5 3.37 27.89 1.48
CA THR A 5 1.96 27.69 1.04
C THR A 5 1.10 27.02 2.11
N GLY A 6 1.69 26.58 3.22
CA GLY A 6 0.97 25.83 4.26
C GLY A 6 0.49 24.44 3.83
N THR A 7 1.08 23.87 2.76
CA THR A 7 0.63 22.59 2.15
C THR A 7 1.54 21.42 2.46
N THR A 8 2.44 21.56 3.42
CA THR A 8 3.42 20.51 3.78
C THR A 8 2.73 19.19 4.20
N ASN A 9 1.65 19.30 4.96
CA ASN A 9 0.84 18.18 5.44
C ASN A 9 0.01 17.47 4.36
N LEU A 10 -0.02 18.02 3.14
CA LEU A 10 -0.71 17.42 1.98
C LEU A 10 0.24 16.58 1.11
N ILE A 11 1.52 16.54 1.47
CA ILE A 11 2.54 15.83 0.68
C ILE A 11 2.75 14.44 1.24
N VAL A 12 2.61 13.46 0.34
CA VAL A 12 3.03 12.08 0.58
C VAL A 12 4.33 11.82 -0.17
N MET A 13 5.38 11.53 0.57
CA MET A 13 6.66 11.08 0.02
C MET A 13 6.67 9.55 -0.02
N LYS A 14 6.96 8.98 -1.18
CA LYS A 14 7.09 7.52 -1.35
C LYS A 14 8.55 7.17 -1.54
N GLY A 15 9.00 6.07 -0.95
CA GLY A 15 10.38 5.61 -1.11
C GLY A 15 10.57 4.15 -0.74
N ARG A 16 11.74 3.63 -1.17
CA ARG A 16 12.17 2.24 -0.94
C ARG A 16 13.34 2.12 0.04
N GLN A 17 13.70 3.23 0.68
CA GLN A 17 14.76 3.27 1.70
C GLN A 17 14.31 2.47 2.94
N SER A 18 15.26 2.00 3.73
CA SER A 18 15.01 1.44 5.05
C SER A 18 14.52 2.51 6.04
N ALA A 19 13.91 2.10 7.13
CA ALA A 19 13.46 3.02 8.19
C ALA A 19 14.60 3.88 8.75
N ALA A 20 15.80 3.28 8.89
CA ALA A 20 17.00 3.98 9.36
C ALA A 20 17.47 5.06 8.38
N GLU A 21 17.50 4.76 7.08
CA GLU A 21 17.88 5.72 6.03
C GLU A 21 16.86 6.87 5.95
N VAL A 22 15.56 6.57 6.05
CA VAL A 22 14.51 7.58 6.07
C VAL A 22 14.68 8.52 7.26
N LYS A 23 14.93 7.99 8.45
CA LYS A 23 15.23 8.79 9.64
C LYS A 23 16.45 9.68 9.44
N GLN A 24 17.52 9.14 8.88
CA GLN A 24 18.75 9.87 8.65
C GLN A 24 18.56 11.00 7.63
N GLN A 25 17.86 10.74 6.52
CA GLN A 25 17.72 11.69 5.42
C GLN A 25 16.62 12.72 5.66
N PHE A 26 15.51 12.31 6.25
CA PHE A 26 14.29 13.11 6.32
C PHE A 26 13.79 13.36 7.76
N GLY A 27 14.50 12.91 8.81
CA GLY A 27 14.03 12.92 10.18
C GLY A 27 13.42 14.25 10.64
N GLN A 28 14.07 15.37 10.28
CA GLN A 28 13.58 16.73 10.62
C GLN A 28 12.27 17.12 9.89
N TYR A 29 11.86 16.39 8.87
CA TYR A 29 10.66 16.70 8.08
C TYR A 29 9.52 15.70 8.32
N LEU A 30 9.77 14.57 8.98
CA LEU A 30 8.80 13.48 9.16
C LEU A 30 7.56 13.89 9.98
N GLU A 31 7.65 14.94 10.80
CA GLU A 31 6.50 15.52 11.49
C GLU A 31 5.65 16.42 10.60
N LYS A 32 6.19 16.84 9.44
CA LYS A 32 5.56 17.81 8.54
C LYS A 32 4.99 17.19 7.28
N VAL A 33 5.50 16.02 6.86
CA VAL A 33 5.12 15.31 5.64
C VAL A 33 4.75 13.87 5.97
N ILE A 34 3.90 13.28 5.16
CA ILE A 34 3.59 11.85 5.26
C ILE A 34 4.67 11.09 4.48
N TYR A 35 5.38 10.18 5.14
CA TYR A 35 6.25 9.24 4.46
C TYR A 35 5.54 7.89 4.34
N MET A 36 5.45 7.37 3.11
CA MET A 36 4.85 6.08 2.80
C MET A 36 5.91 5.14 2.21
N PRO A 37 6.31 4.09 2.95
CA PRO A 37 7.23 3.09 2.45
C PRO A 37 6.62 2.30 1.29
N VAL A 38 7.43 2.05 0.26
CA VAL A 38 7.13 1.13 -0.85
C VAL A 38 7.96 -0.13 -0.65
N VAL A 39 7.33 -1.25 -0.35
CA VAL A 39 8.00 -2.49 0.01
C VAL A 39 7.62 -3.61 -0.94
N SER A 40 8.65 -4.23 -1.56
CA SER A 40 8.46 -5.50 -2.25
C SER A 40 8.43 -6.63 -1.22
N ILE A 41 7.30 -7.35 -1.15
CA ILE A 41 7.09 -8.39 -0.13
C ILE A 41 7.25 -9.80 -0.72
N ASN A 42 8.18 -9.95 -1.66
CA ASN A 42 8.49 -11.25 -2.27
C ASN A 42 9.37 -12.12 -1.37
N GLU A 43 10.21 -11.48 -0.56
CA GLU A 43 11.21 -12.16 0.27
C GLU A 43 10.81 -12.13 1.76
N PRO A 44 11.18 -13.16 2.53
CA PRO A 44 10.85 -13.22 3.97
C PRO A 44 11.39 -12.02 4.77
N GLU A 45 12.55 -11.47 4.36
CA GLU A 45 13.19 -10.33 5.02
C GLU A 45 12.36 -9.05 4.93
N SER A 46 11.44 -8.97 3.98
CA SER A 46 10.53 -7.83 3.83
C SER A 46 9.58 -7.67 5.01
N GLU A 47 9.22 -8.77 5.69
CA GLU A 47 8.42 -8.71 6.92
C GLU A 47 9.16 -7.90 8.00
N GLN A 48 10.48 -8.13 8.18
CA GLN A 48 11.28 -7.40 9.16
C GLN A 48 11.35 -5.90 8.83
N ALA A 49 11.55 -5.56 7.56
CA ALA A 49 11.57 -4.16 7.13
C ALA A 49 10.27 -3.43 7.49
N ILE A 50 9.12 -4.07 7.35
CA ILE A 50 7.83 -3.51 7.75
C ILE A 50 7.74 -3.31 9.26
N TYR A 51 8.19 -4.28 10.06
CA TYR A 51 8.23 -4.13 11.52
C TYR A 51 9.17 -3.01 11.97
N ASP A 52 10.31 -2.82 11.31
CA ASP A 52 11.23 -1.73 11.59
C ASP A 52 10.54 -0.36 11.36
N PHE A 53 9.81 -0.21 10.25
CA PHE A 53 9.01 0.98 10.01
C PHE A 53 7.93 1.19 11.07
N LEU A 54 7.19 0.14 11.43
CA LEU A 54 6.12 0.22 12.43
C LEU A 54 6.63 0.62 13.81
N ASN A 55 7.83 0.18 14.17
CA ASN A 55 8.44 0.51 15.45
C ASN A 55 9.04 1.91 15.46
N ASP A 56 9.70 2.28 14.36
CA ASP A 56 10.53 3.48 14.29
C ASP A 56 9.80 4.73 13.82
N LEU A 57 8.95 4.61 12.80
CA LEU A 57 8.36 5.76 12.10
C LEU A 57 6.83 5.77 12.11
N LYS A 58 6.20 4.61 12.35
CA LYS A 58 4.73 4.44 12.39
C LYS A 58 4.02 5.07 11.19
N PRO A 59 4.38 4.69 9.96
CA PRO A 59 3.77 5.28 8.75
C PRO A 59 2.27 5.04 8.72
N VAL A 60 1.51 5.98 8.15
CA VAL A 60 0.04 5.87 8.00
C VAL A 60 -0.35 4.78 7.02
N ALA A 61 0.50 4.51 6.01
CA ALA A 61 0.25 3.52 4.98
C ALA A 61 1.56 2.89 4.48
N PHE A 62 1.44 1.68 3.93
CA PHE A 62 2.48 1.01 3.16
C PHE A 62 1.96 0.71 1.76
N GLU A 63 2.74 0.99 0.72
CA GLU A 63 2.53 0.44 -0.61
C GLU A 63 3.27 -0.88 -0.70
N LEU A 64 2.52 -1.97 -0.87
CA LEU A 64 3.04 -3.33 -0.93
C LEU A 64 2.93 -3.88 -2.35
N GLY A 65 4.00 -4.52 -2.82
CA GLY A 65 3.99 -5.21 -4.10
C GLY A 65 4.57 -6.61 -3.96
N TRP A 66 3.93 -7.60 -4.63
CA TRP A 66 4.44 -8.96 -4.69
C TRP A 66 4.15 -9.58 -6.06
N SER A 67 4.94 -10.59 -6.45
CA SER A 67 4.83 -11.25 -7.75
C SER A 67 4.54 -12.76 -7.65
N ASN A 68 4.76 -13.37 -6.48
CA ASN A 68 4.51 -14.79 -6.28
C ASN A 68 3.11 -15.01 -5.67
N PRO A 69 2.14 -15.56 -6.42
CA PRO A 69 0.78 -15.79 -5.93
C PRO A 69 0.71 -16.79 -4.76
N GLU A 70 1.69 -17.66 -4.62
CA GLU A 70 1.75 -18.67 -3.54
C GLU A 70 2.40 -18.10 -2.26
N SER A 71 2.82 -16.84 -2.25
CA SER A 71 3.45 -16.25 -1.08
C SER A 71 2.46 -16.11 0.09
N PRO A 72 2.79 -16.60 1.29
CA PRO A 72 1.97 -16.40 2.49
C PRO A 72 2.16 -15.00 3.10
N VAL A 73 3.12 -14.21 2.63
CA VAL A 73 3.53 -12.93 3.23
C VAL A 73 2.40 -11.90 3.20
N PRO A 74 1.66 -11.69 2.09
CA PRO A 74 0.58 -10.71 2.07
C PRO A 74 -0.48 -10.94 3.15
N ALA A 75 -0.92 -12.20 3.33
CA ALA A 75 -1.92 -12.55 4.34
C ALA A 75 -1.40 -12.42 5.79
N LYS A 76 -0.10 -12.62 6.02
CA LYS A 76 0.53 -12.36 7.32
C LYS A 76 0.58 -10.86 7.61
N LEU A 77 0.92 -10.06 6.61
CA LEU A 77 1.01 -8.60 6.75
C LEU A 77 -0.36 -7.95 6.94
N GLU A 78 -1.43 -8.49 6.37
CA GLU A 78 -2.79 -8.04 6.69
C GLU A 78 -3.01 -8.03 8.20
N LYS A 79 -2.70 -9.15 8.87
CA LYS A 79 -2.86 -9.29 10.32
C LYS A 79 -1.94 -8.36 11.11
N ALA A 80 -0.70 -8.21 10.67
CA ALA A 80 0.30 -7.38 11.35
C ALA A 80 0.01 -5.88 11.25
N LEU A 81 -0.56 -5.44 10.12
CA LEU A 81 -0.86 -4.04 9.83
C LEU A 81 -2.25 -3.60 10.27
N LYS A 82 -3.15 -4.53 10.54
CA LYS A 82 -4.53 -4.25 10.93
C LYS A 82 -4.61 -3.31 12.14
N GLY A 83 -5.24 -2.15 11.96
CA GLY A 83 -5.37 -1.12 12.99
C GLY A 83 -4.08 -0.34 13.28
N ARG A 84 -2.98 -0.59 12.55
CA ARG A 84 -1.69 0.09 12.72
C ARG A 84 -1.32 0.96 11.52
N ALA A 85 -1.59 0.49 10.30
CA ALA A 85 -1.35 1.24 9.08
C ALA A 85 -2.30 0.77 7.97
N LEU A 86 -2.53 1.61 6.97
CA LEU A 86 -3.29 1.27 5.78
C LEU A 86 -2.41 0.47 4.81
N ILE A 87 -3.05 -0.42 4.06
CA ILE A 87 -2.39 -1.19 3.01
C ILE A 87 -2.81 -0.63 1.66
N TRP A 88 -1.82 -0.30 0.84
CA TRP A 88 -1.98 0.12 -0.55
C TRP A 88 -1.43 -0.96 -1.46
N TYR A 89 -2.25 -1.45 -2.38
CA TYR A 89 -1.81 -2.30 -3.50
C TYR A 89 -1.98 -1.56 -4.83
N ASN A 90 -1.11 -1.95 -5.77
CA ASN A 90 -1.11 -1.43 -7.12
C ASN A 90 -1.52 -2.56 -8.09
N THR A 91 -2.61 -2.36 -8.83
CA THR A 91 -3.19 -3.37 -9.73
C THR A 91 -2.86 -3.16 -11.20
N LEU A 92 -1.88 -2.27 -11.50
CA LEU A 92 -1.53 -1.93 -12.88
C LEU A 92 -0.76 -3.04 -13.60
N TRP A 93 0.09 -3.79 -12.89
CA TRP A 93 0.99 -4.79 -13.49
C TRP A 93 1.09 -6.06 -12.67
N ASP A 94 1.15 -7.20 -13.33
CA ASP A 94 1.20 -8.54 -12.72
C ASP A 94 2.27 -8.68 -11.63
N TRP A 95 3.45 -8.14 -11.88
CA TRP A 95 4.58 -8.25 -10.94
C TRP A 95 4.43 -7.41 -9.65
N LEU A 96 3.44 -6.53 -9.59
CA LEU A 96 3.09 -5.77 -8.39
C LEU A 96 1.95 -6.39 -7.58
N CYS A 97 1.19 -7.31 -8.18
CA CYS A 97 -0.03 -7.84 -7.58
C CYS A 97 -0.22 -9.35 -7.83
N ALA A 98 0.86 -10.07 -8.11
CA ALA A 98 0.85 -11.52 -8.36
C ALA A 98 -0.23 -11.93 -9.39
N GLY A 99 -0.42 -11.13 -10.42
CA GLY A 99 -1.39 -11.37 -11.47
C GLY A 99 -2.84 -10.95 -11.15
N HIS A 100 -3.13 -10.35 -9.98
CA HIS A 100 -4.45 -9.76 -9.67
C HIS A 100 -4.55 -8.35 -10.26
N ASN A 101 -4.33 -8.22 -11.58
CA ASN A 101 -4.26 -6.95 -12.27
C ASN A 101 -5.64 -6.42 -12.72
N ASP A 102 -5.67 -5.18 -13.20
CA ASP A 102 -6.89 -4.51 -13.65
C ASP A 102 -7.54 -5.16 -14.86
N ASP A 103 -6.78 -5.81 -15.76
CA ASP A 103 -7.36 -6.51 -16.92
C ASP A 103 -8.13 -7.75 -16.47
N LYS A 104 -7.64 -8.51 -15.49
CA LYS A 104 -8.39 -9.60 -14.88
C LYS A 104 -9.60 -9.11 -14.11
N ALA A 105 -9.50 -7.96 -13.46
CA ALA A 105 -10.60 -7.39 -12.70
C ALA A 105 -11.81 -7.01 -13.56
N VAL A 106 -11.63 -6.78 -14.87
CA VAL A 106 -12.74 -6.59 -15.82
C VAL A 106 -13.61 -7.83 -15.92
N GLU A 107 -13.01 -9.04 -15.84
CA GLU A 107 -13.70 -10.32 -15.96
C GLU A 107 -14.12 -10.88 -14.60
N ASP A 108 -13.27 -10.72 -13.58
CA ASP A 108 -13.45 -11.23 -12.23
C ASP A 108 -13.04 -10.18 -11.17
N PRO A 109 -13.87 -9.17 -10.91
CA PRO A 109 -13.56 -8.14 -9.92
C PRO A 109 -13.51 -8.67 -8.48
N ASP A 110 -14.26 -9.73 -8.14
CA ASP A 110 -14.24 -10.32 -6.81
C ASP A 110 -12.95 -11.10 -6.54
N GLY A 111 -12.46 -11.86 -7.52
CA GLY A 111 -11.20 -12.60 -7.43
C GLY A 111 -9.95 -11.72 -7.56
N THR A 112 -10.10 -10.45 -7.89
CA THR A 112 -9.01 -9.47 -8.02
C THR A 112 -9.12 -8.37 -6.97
N TRP A 113 -9.85 -7.30 -7.23
CA TRP A 113 -10.03 -6.19 -6.28
C TRP A 113 -10.68 -6.64 -4.97
N GLY A 114 -11.70 -7.51 -5.06
CA GLY A 114 -12.37 -8.10 -3.89
C GLY A 114 -11.41 -8.90 -3.02
N TYR A 115 -10.61 -9.75 -3.62
CA TYR A 115 -9.57 -10.53 -2.91
C TYR A 115 -8.59 -9.61 -2.15
N MET A 116 -8.11 -8.53 -2.80
CA MET A 116 -7.22 -7.59 -2.14
C MET A 116 -7.89 -6.87 -0.97
N ILE A 117 -9.15 -6.49 -1.11
CA ILE A 117 -9.90 -5.77 -0.07
C ILE A 117 -10.22 -6.70 1.10
N ASP A 118 -10.80 -7.86 0.82
CA ASP A 118 -11.39 -8.74 1.85
C ASP A 118 -10.35 -9.64 2.51
N THR A 119 -9.40 -10.13 1.71
CA THR A 119 -8.41 -11.12 2.17
C THR A 119 -7.08 -10.47 2.55
N LEU A 120 -6.62 -9.50 1.75
CA LEU A 120 -5.33 -8.85 1.97
C LEU A 120 -5.45 -7.49 2.67
N GLY A 121 -6.64 -7.06 3.02
CA GLY A 121 -6.89 -5.89 3.84
C GLY A 121 -6.60 -4.55 3.16
N ALA A 122 -6.60 -4.50 1.83
CA ALA A 122 -6.41 -3.26 1.09
C ALA A 122 -7.41 -2.17 1.52
N ARG A 123 -6.91 -0.95 1.66
CA ARG A 123 -7.72 0.25 1.89
C ARG A 123 -7.44 1.33 0.85
N ILE A 124 -6.37 1.16 0.10
CA ILE A 124 -6.02 2.01 -1.04
C ILE A 124 -5.67 1.06 -2.18
N LEU A 125 -6.31 1.25 -3.32
CA LEU A 125 -6.00 0.53 -4.56
C LEU A 125 -5.66 1.53 -5.65
N GLN A 126 -4.54 1.29 -6.33
CA GLN A 126 -4.16 2.06 -7.51
C GLN A 126 -4.56 1.28 -8.76
N THR A 127 -5.37 1.89 -9.60
CA THR A 127 -5.93 1.29 -10.82
C THR A 127 -5.83 2.25 -12.00
N ASP A 128 -5.73 1.72 -13.21
CA ASP A 128 -5.94 2.46 -14.46
C ASP A 128 -7.37 2.32 -15.02
N ARG A 129 -8.26 1.62 -14.27
CA ARG A 129 -9.70 1.44 -14.55
C ARG A 129 -10.59 2.13 -13.50
N PRO A 130 -10.40 3.42 -13.20
CA PRO A 130 -11.02 4.05 -12.01
C PRO A 130 -12.54 4.03 -12.05
N GLN A 131 -13.17 4.17 -13.21
CA GLN A 131 -14.62 4.12 -13.32
C GLN A 131 -15.17 2.73 -12.94
N LEU A 132 -14.60 1.67 -13.50
CA LEU A 132 -15.03 0.30 -13.20
C LEU A 132 -14.82 -0.04 -11.73
N MET A 133 -13.68 0.37 -11.15
CA MET A 133 -13.41 0.15 -9.73
C MET A 133 -14.42 0.89 -8.84
N ILE A 134 -14.76 2.14 -9.14
CA ILE A 134 -15.75 2.91 -8.37
C ILE A 134 -17.13 2.24 -8.46
N GLU A 135 -17.56 1.80 -9.64
CA GLU A 135 -18.81 1.08 -9.84
C GLU A 135 -18.83 -0.22 -9.03
N TYR A 136 -17.74 -0.98 -9.04
CA TYR A 136 -17.57 -2.19 -8.24
C TYR A 136 -17.64 -1.90 -6.74
N LEU A 137 -16.91 -0.90 -6.25
CA LEU A 137 -16.91 -0.52 -4.83
C LEU A 137 -18.30 -0.05 -4.37
N ARG A 138 -19.02 0.71 -5.22
CA ARG A 138 -20.41 1.15 -4.93
C ARG A 138 -21.37 -0.02 -4.85
N SER A 139 -21.25 -1.01 -5.73
CA SER A 139 -22.10 -2.22 -5.68
C SER A 139 -21.94 -2.99 -4.36
N ARG A 140 -20.81 -2.81 -3.68
CA ARG A 140 -20.49 -3.43 -2.40
C ARG A 140 -20.67 -2.50 -1.18
N ASN A 141 -21.19 -1.29 -1.37
CA ASN A 141 -21.30 -0.24 -0.34
C ASN A 141 -19.95 0.13 0.32
N LEU A 142 -18.87 0.09 -0.44
CA LEU A 142 -17.52 0.46 -0.02
C LEU A 142 -17.09 1.85 -0.49
N HIS A 143 -17.94 2.51 -1.30
CA HIS A 143 -17.75 3.87 -1.81
C HIS A 143 -19.11 4.57 -1.94
N GLU A 144 -19.14 5.88 -1.71
CA GLU A 144 -20.33 6.74 -1.91
C GLU A 144 -20.60 7.04 -3.39
#